data_d5bae1e128a83a58934b5c29447c4781
#
_entry.id   d5bae1e128a83a58934b5c29447c4781
#
_cell.length_a   1.000
_cell.length_b   1.000
_cell.length_c   1.000
_cell.angle_alpha   90.00
_cell.angle_beta   90.00
_cell.angle_gamma   90.00
#
_symmetry.space_group_name_H-M   'P 1'
#
loop_
_entity.id
_entity.type
_entity.pdbx_description
1 polymer ?
#
loop_
_entity_poly.entity_id
_entity_poly.type
_entity_poly.pdbx_seq_one_letter_code
_entity_poly.pdbx_strand_id
1 'polypeptide(L)'
;MQPERLIVFSRYPEPGKTKTRLASALGVEGAARLQREMAEHALSRARALAAERPVGLEVHYEGGSAGRMAEWLGPGLAYHRQVGGDLGARMENAFAEALRTGEEKVVLVGTDCPGITTTILRSAFNLLASFDLVLGPARDGGYYLIGLRNRVPHLFRSIPWGTAEVATRTLELATGLGLRAVTVDLLVDVDHPEDLPVWEREAGQTGELGPPRMSVVIPTLNEEEHLEATLESVTREPDIEVIVVDGGSSDRTAELALARGARLLTTTAQRARQMNAGAAAASAPVLLFLHGDTRLPPGFSGRALELLAGRGTAAGAFRLAVAGPGWGLRAIEGLANARSRLLHLPYGDQALFVTAELFRRAGGFPDL
;
A
#
# COMPACT_ATOMS: atom_id res chain seq x y z
N MET A 1 -8.28 0.99 22.19
CA MET A 1 -7.87 0.74 20.78
C MET A 1 -9.03 1.20 19.93
N GLN A 2 -8.77 2.00 18.92
CA GLN A 2 -9.81 2.52 18.03
C GLN A 2 -10.35 1.38 17.17
N PRO A 3 -11.66 1.22 17.07
CA PRO A 3 -12.24 0.13 16.31
C PRO A 3 -11.95 0.30 14.81
N GLU A 4 -11.45 -0.76 14.19
CA GLU A 4 -11.14 -0.82 12.76
C GLU A 4 -12.04 -1.85 12.08
N ARG A 5 -12.50 -1.53 10.86
CA ARG A 5 -13.38 -2.40 10.08
C ARG A 5 -12.81 -2.67 8.69
N LEU A 6 -12.73 -3.96 8.31
CA LEU A 6 -12.43 -4.41 6.96
C LEU A 6 -13.71 -4.98 6.33
N ILE A 7 -14.12 -4.38 5.23
CA ILE A 7 -15.28 -4.78 4.45
C ILE A 7 -14.81 -5.42 3.15
N VAL A 8 -15.21 -6.66 2.90
CA VAL A 8 -14.94 -7.33 1.62
C VAL A 8 -16.20 -7.25 0.76
N PHE A 9 -16.12 -6.55 -0.37
CA PHE A 9 -17.18 -6.52 -1.38
C PHE A 9 -17.02 -7.73 -2.31
N SER A 10 -18.04 -8.59 -2.32
CA SER A 10 -18.01 -9.81 -3.12
C SER A 10 -19.33 -10.03 -3.85
N ARG A 11 -19.28 -10.79 -4.94
CA ARG A 11 -20.47 -11.28 -5.64
C ARG A 11 -20.58 -12.78 -5.44
N TYR A 12 -21.80 -13.27 -5.19
CA TYR A 12 -22.05 -14.71 -5.12
C TYR A 12 -21.73 -15.35 -6.48
N PRO A 13 -20.93 -16.45 -6.52
CA PRO A 13 -20.45 -17.05 -7.76
C PRO A 13 -21.55 -17.87 -8.46
N GLU A 14 -22.43 -17.17 -9.18
CA GLU A 14 -23.53 -17.78 -9.92
C GLU A 14 -23.18 -17.90 -11.41
N PRO A 15 -23.22 -19.11 -12.01
CA PRO A 15 -22.93 -19.30 -13.43
C PRO A 15 -23.77 -18.41 -14.34
N GLY A 16 -23.13 -17.77 -15.32
CA GLY A 16 -23.75 -16.84 -16.24
C GLY A 16 -24.07 -15.43 -15.70
N LYS A 17 -23.83 -15.19 -14.38
CA LYS A 17 -24.06 -13.88 -13.75
C LYS A 17 -22.81 -13.22 -13.21
N THR A 18 -21.69 -13.96 -13.09
CA THR A 18 -20.41 -13.46 -12.60
C THR A 18 -19.32 -13.64 -13.63
N LYS A 19 -18.37 -12.70 -13.70
CA LYS A 19 -17.23 -12.73 -14.63
C LYS A 19 -17.63 -13.08 -16.07
N THR A 20 -18.74 -12.50 -16.54
CA THR A 20 -19.37 -12.82 -17.83
C THR A 20 -18.44 -12.59 -19.02
N ARG A 21 -17.49 -11.64 -18.91
CA ARG A 21 -16.48 -11.36 -19.93
C ARG A 21 -15.48 -12.51 -20.09
N LEU A 22 -15.25 -13.30 -19.02
CA LEU A 22 -14.38 -14.47 -19.01
C LEU A 22 -15.08 -15.74 -19.51
N ALA A 23 -16.41 -15.70 -19.66
CA ALA A 23 -17.17 -16.88 -20.09
C ALA A 23 -16.79 -17.37 -21.49
N SER A 24 -16.26 -16.50 -22.37
CA SER A 24 -15.74 -16.88 -23.69
C SER A 24 -14.51 -17.80 -23.62
N ALA A 25 -13.66 -17.62 -22.58
CA ALA A 25 -12.44 -18.42 -22.39
C ALA A 25 -12.65 -19.61 -21.45
N LEU A 26 -13.48 -19.45 -20.40
CA LEU A 26 -13.61 -20.43 -19.31
C LEU A 26 -14.95 -21.19 -19.31
N GLY A 27 -15.91 -20.79 -20.15
CA GLY A 27 -17.30 -21.18 -19.99
C GLY A 27 -17.95 -20.51 -18.76
N VAL A 28 -19.28 -20.59 -18.66
CA VAL A 28 -20.03 -19.93 -17.57
C VAL A 28 -19.72 -20.55 -16.19
N GLU A 29 -19.52 -21.85 -16.14
CA GLU A 29 -19.14 -22.59 -14.92
C GLU A 29 -17.70 -22.25 -14.49
N GLY A 30 -16.76 -22.18 -15.46
CA GLY A 30 -15.38 -21.79 -15.21
C GLY A 30 -15.25 -20.36 -14.70
N ALA A 31 -16.00 -19.43 -15.28
CA ALA A 31 -16.06 -18.05 -14.83
C ALA A 31 -16.60 -17.90 -13.39
N ALA A 32 -17.66 -18.66 -13.05
CA ALA A 32 -18.19 -18.69 -11.68
C ALA A 32 -17.22 -19.35 -10.70
N ARG A 33 -16.49 -20.40 -11.10
CA ARG A 33 -15.45 -21.02 -10.29
C ARG A 33 -14.31 -20.06 -10.01
N LEU A 34 -13.83 -19.32 -11.02
CA LEU A 34 -12.80 -18.30 -10.86
C LEU A 34 -13.25 -17.20 -9.89
N GLN A 35 -14.49 -16.71 -10.01
CA GLN A 35 -15.06 -15.75 -9.05
C GLN A 35 -15.02 -16.29 -7.62
N ARG A 36 -15.32 -17.56 -7.44
CA ARG A 36 -15.25 -18.22 -6.13
C ARG A 36 -13.84 -18.21 -5.58
N GLU A 37 -12.87 -18.67 -6.36
CA GLU A 37 -11.46 -18.80 -5.97
C GLU A 37 -10.85 -17.44 -5.64
N MET A 38 -11.13 -16.41 -6.44
CA MET A 38 -10.65 -15.03 -6.19
C MET A 38 -11.23 -14.44 -4.90
N ALA A 39 -12.53 -14.65 -4.65
CA ALA A 39 -13.15 -14.16 -3.41
C ALA A 39 -12.60 -14.90 -2.17
N GLU A 40 -12.39 -16.21 -2.26
CA GLU A 40 -11.77 -17.00 -1.19
C GLU A 40 -10.32 -16.56 -0.94
N HIS A 41 -9.56 -16.25 -2.01
CA HIS A 41 -8.21 -15.70 -1.91
C HIS A 41 -8.19 -14.36 -1.17
N ALA A 42 -8.98 -13.37 -1.61
CA ALA A 42 -9.06 -12.06 -0.95
C ALA A 42 -9.50 -12.19 0.52
N LEU A 43 -10.49 -13.05 0.80
CA LEU A 43 -10.95 -13.30 2.17
C LEU A 43 -9.87 -13.98 3.03
N SER A 44 -9.04 -14.85 2.46
CA SER A 44 -7.93 -15.48 3.20
C SER A 44 -6.92 -14.43 3.70
N ARG A 45 -6.60 -13.43 2.87
CA ARG A 45 -5.72 -12.30 3.25
C ARG A 45 -6.37 -11.41 4.31
N ALA A 46 -7.68 -11.15 4.17
CA ALA A 46 -8.45 -10.41 5.17
C ALA A 46 -8.48 -11.13 6.54
N ARG A 47 -8.65 -12.45 6.54
CA ARG A 47 -8.60 -13.26 7.77
C ARG A 47 -7.22 -13.30 8.39
N ALA A 48 -6.15 -13.38 7.59
CA ALA A 48 -4.78 -13.31 8.09
C ALA A 48 -4.54 -11.98 8.81
N LEU A 49 -4.98 -10.85 8.24
CA LEU A 49 -4.91 -9.55 8.91
C LEU A 49 -5.71 -9.54 10.23
N ALA A 50 -6.93 -10.08 10.25
CA ALA A 50 -7.76 -10.12 11.45
C ALA A 50 -7.18 -11.00 12.57
N ALA A 51 -6.34 -11.97 12.23
CA ALA A 51 -5.60 -12.76 13.20
C ALA A 51 -4.40 -12.00 13.82
N GLU A 52 -3.85 -11.01 13.12
CA GLU A 52 -2.69 -10.23 13.57
C GLU A 52 -3.07 -8.96 14.34
N ARG A 53 -4.26 -8.40 14.07
CA ARG A 53 -4.70 -7.13 14.66
C ARG A 53 -6.22 -7.14 14.91
N PRO A 54 -6.70 -6.38 15.91
CA PRO A 54 -8.13 -6.31 16.24
C PRO A 54 -8.89 -5.49 15.19
N VAL A 55 -9.21 -6.11 14.06
CA VAL A 55 -10.05 -5.55 12.99
C VAL A 55 -11.33 -6.38 12.86
N GLY A 56 -12.48 -5.72 12.85
CA GLY A 56 -13.76 -6.36 12.52
C GLY A 56 -13.78 -6.70 11.03
N LEU A 57 -14.13 -7.96 10.69
CA LEU A 57 -14.19 -8.43 9.31
C LEU A 57 -15.63 -8.76 8.94
N GLU A 58 -16.10 -8.21 7.82
CA GLU A 58 -17.44 -8.48 7.30
C GLU A 58 -17.43 -8.58 5.77
N VAL A 59 -18.43 -9.24 5.21
CA VAL A 59 -18.61 -9.41 3.77
C VAL A 59 -19.91 -8.75 3.33
N HIS A 60 -19.80 -7.77 2.44
CA HIS A 60 -20.94 -7.18 1.76
C HIS A 60 -21.10 -7.82 0.38
N TYR A 61 -22.23 -8.46 0.16
CA TYR A 61 -22.44 -9.32 -1.01
C TYR A 61 -23.52 -8.80 -1.97
N GLU A 62 -23.33 -9.11 -3.26
CA GLU A 62 -24.33 -9.00 -4.31
C GLU A 62 -24.69 -10.40 -4.82
N GLY A 63 -25.95 -10.66 -5.13
CA GLY A 63 -26.44 -12.00 -5.51
C GLY A 63 -26.51 -12.96 -4.32
N GLY A 64 -27.17 -14.10 -4.51
CA GLY A 64 -27.34 -15.08 -3.44
C GLY A 64 -28.16 -14.61 -2.25
N SER A 65 -27.86 -15.16 -1.07
CA SER A 65 -28.45 -14.79 0.22
C SER A 65 -27.41 -14.91 1.33
N ALA A 66 -27.65 -14.31 2.49
CA ALA A 66 -26.73 -14.42 3.64
C ALA A 66 -26.45 -15.88 4.05
N GLY A 67 -27.45 -16.75 4.01
CA GLY A 67 -27.27 -18.19 4.26
C GLY A 67 -26.33 -18.83 3.25
N ARG A 68 -26.52 -18.59 1.94
CA ARG A 68 -25.64 -19.09 0.88
C ARG A 68 -24.21 -18.57 0.99
N MET A 69 -24.04 -17.31 1.40
CA MET A 69 -22.72 -16.75 1.66
C MET A 69 -22.03 -17.44 2.86
N ALA A 70 -22.78 -17.69 3.93
CA ALA A 70 -22.27 -18.40 5.11
C ALA A 70 -21.94 -19.88 4.84
N GLU A 71 -22.74 -20.55 4.02
CA GLU A 71 -22.44 -21.90 3.53
C GLU A 71 -21.13 -21.96 2.70
N TRP A 72 -20.92 -20.93 1.89
CA TRP A 72 -19.75 -20.86 1.02
C TRP A 72 -18.49 -20.38 1.77
N LEU A 73 -18.56 -19.21 2.44
CA LEU A 73 -17.39 -18.56 3.02
C LEU A 73 -17.21 -18.88 4.52
N GLY A 74 -18.08 -19.69 5.08
CA GLY A 74 -18.02 -20.20 6.45
C GLY A 74 -18.77 -19.34 7.47
N PRO A 75 -19.05 -19.92 8.66
CA PRO A 75 -19.68 -19.22 9.78
C PRO A 75 -18.70 -18.26 10.45
N GLY A 76 -19.21 -17.31 11.24
CA GLY A 76 -18.40 -16.39 12.06
C GLY A 76 -18.06 -15.06 11.39
N LEU A 77 -18.54 -14.83 10.15
CA LEU A 77 -18.50 -13.53 9.49
C LEU A 77 -19.90 -12.90 9.48
N ALA A 78 -19.96 -11.58 9.57
CA ALA A 78 -21.17 -10.84 9.28
C ALA A 78 -21.33 -10.72 7.75
N TYR A 79 -22.54 -11.05 7.27
CA TYR A 79 -22.88 -11.01 5.85
C TYR A 79 -23.98 -9.98 5.61
N HIS A 80 -23.65 -8.90 4.93
CA HIS A 80 -24.57 -7.81 4.61
C HIS A 80 -24.84 -7.75 3.11
N ARG A 81 -26.09 -7.55 2.72
CA ARG A 81 -26.40 -7.32 1.32
C ARG A 81 -25.95 -5.91 0.93
N GLN A 82 -25.29 -5.76 -0.22
CA GLN A 82 -24.97 -4.45 -0.77
C GLN A 82 -26.27 -3.68 -1.07
N VAL A 83 -26.37 -2.45 -0.57
CA VAL A 83 -27.54 -1.58 -0.71
C VAL A 83 -27.14 -0.32 -1.47
N GLY A 84 -27.85 0.01 -2.53
CA GLY A 84 -27.62 1.18 -3.38
C GLY A 84 -27.87 0.87 -4.87
N GLY A 85 -28.05 1.92 -5.65
CA GLY A 85 -28.32 1.80 -7.10
C GLY A 85 -27.06 1.48 -7.91
N ASP A 86 -26.01 2.25 -7.71
CA ASP A 86 -24.70 2.08 -8.35
C ASP A 86 -23.62 1.66 -7.35
N LEU A 87 -22.41 1.42 -7.82
CA LEU A 87 -21.28 1.01 -6.98
C LEU A 87 -20.96 2.07 -5.92
N GLY A 88 -21.00 3.35 -6.28
CA GLY A 88 -20.73 4.46 -5.37
C GLY A 88 -21.73 4.51 -4.21
N ALA A 89 -23.02 4.42 -4.51
CA ALA A 89 -24.07 4.39 -3.49
C ALA A 89 -23.92 3.18 -2.56
N ARG A 90 -23.53 2.01 -3.09
CA ARG A 90 -23.29 0.80 -2.29
C ARG A 90 -22.10 0.99 -1.35
N MET A 91 -20.99 1.58 -1.80
CA MET A 91 -19.84 1.89 -0.96
C MET A 91 -20.17 2.97 0.07
N GLU A 92 -20.85 4.07 -0.32
CA GLU A 92 -21.29 5.11 0.61
C GLU A 92 -22.11 4.52 1.76
N ASN A 93 -23.06 3.63 1.45
CA ASN A 93 -23.89 2.99 2.46
C ASN A 93 -23.07 2.08 3.39
N ALA A 94 -22.13 1.30 2.87
CA ALA A 94 -21.25 0.45 3.66
C ALA A 94 -20.39 1.28 4.64
N PHE A 95 -19.77 2.35 4.16
CA PHE A 95 -19.01 3.28 5.01
C PHE A 95 -19.90 4.00 6.04
N ALA A 96 -21.10 4.44 5.62
CA ALA A 96 -22.02 5.12 6.53
C ALA A 96 -22.48 4.22 7.67
N GLU A 97 -22.70 2.94 7.40
CA GLU A 97 -23.09 1.96 8.42
C GLU A 97 -21.95 1.68 9.39
N ALA A 98 -20.76 1.34 8.88
CA ALA A 98 -19.58 1.08 9.70
C ALA A 98 -19.22 2.29 10.59
N LEU A 99 -19.09 3.49 10.01
CA LEU A 99 -18.74 4.70 10.77
C LEU A 99 -19.84 5.14 11.75
N ARG A 100 -21.11 4.76 11.52
CA ARG A 100 -22.21 5.00 12.46
C ARG A 100 -22.13 4.12 13.70
N THR A 101 -21.58 2.91 13.57
CA THR A 101 -21.40 1.96 14.67
C THR A 101 -20.16 2.25 15.51
N GLY A 102 -19.41 3.29 15.17
CA GLY A 102 -18.32 3.84 15.98
C GLY A 102 -16.93 3.41 15.54
N GLU A 103 -16.79 2.80 14.37
CA GLU A 103 -15.49 2.56 13.75
C GLU A 103 -14.84 3.87 13.32
N GLU A 104 -13.52 3.98 13.56
CA GLU A 104 -12.75 5.19 13.23
C GLU A 104 -11.89 5.01 11.98
N LYS A 105 -11.70 3.76 11.54
CA LYS A 105 -11.00 3.43 10.30
C LYS A 105 -11.73 2.29 9.62
N VAL A 106 -12.18 2.55 8.42
CA VAL A 106 -12.87 1.56 7.59
C VAL A 106 -12.11 1.38 6.29
N VAL A 107 -11.79 0.14 5.96
CA VAL A 107 -11.20 -0.23 4.67
C VAL A 107 -12.18 -1.14 3.96
N LEU A 108 -12.49 -0.82 2.71
CA LEU A 108 -13.31 -1.61 1.83
C LEU A 108 -12.45 -2.13 0.68
N VAL A 109 -12.55 -3.41 0.36
CA VAL A 109 -11.78 -4.08 -0.67
C VAL A 109 -12.67 -4.93 -1.57
N GLY A 110 -12.40 -4.87 -2.88
CA GLY A 110 -12.96 -5.79 -3.87
C GLY A 110 -12.25 -7.14 -3.87
N THR A 111 -12.77 -8.07 -4.68
CA THR A 111 -12.20 -9.43 -4.82
C THR A 111 -11.58 -9.69 -6.18
N ASP A 112 -11.50 -8.69 -7.04
CA ASP A 112 -11.12 -8.85 -8.44
C ASP A 112 -9.61 -8.71 -8.73
N CYS A 113 -8.82 -8.27 -7.72
CA CYS A 113 -7.37 -8.12 -7.82
C CYS A 113 -6.65 -9.20 -7.00
N PRO A 114 -6.12 -10.25 -7.63
CA PRO A 114 -5.46 -11.36 -6.91
C PRO A 114 -4.15 -10.97 -6.22
N GLY A 115 -3.50 -9.87 -6.64
CA GLY A 115 -2.29 -9.36 -6.02
C GLY A 115 -2.49 -8.73 -4.63
N ILE A 116 -3.72 -8.75 -4.08
CA ILE A 116 -3.97 -8.25 -2.74
C ILE A 116 -3.26 -9.10 -1.69
N THR A 117 -2.52 -8.46 -0.78
CA THR A 117 -1.77 -9.10 0.29
C THR A 117 -2.18 -8.60 1.66
N THR A 118 -1.90 -9.38 2.71
CA THR A 118 -2.06 -8.94 4.11
C THR A 118 -1.25 -7.67 4.40
N THR A 119 -0.08 -7.53 3.76
CA THR A 119 0.77 -6.33 3.88
C THR A 119 0.10 -5.08 3.32
N ILE A 120 -0.54 -5.15 2.15
CA ILE A 120 -1.31 -4.03 1.56
C ILE A 120 -2.46 -3.63 2.49
N LEU A 121 -3.24 -4.60 2.98
CA LEU A 121 -4.35 -4.35 3.91
C LEU A 121 -3.88 -3.70 5.21
N ARG A 122 -2.78 -4.21 5.79
CA ARG A 122 -2.13 -3.64 6.99
C ARG A 122 -1.67 -2.21 6.75
N SER A 123 -1.02 -1.96 5.60
CA SER A 123 -0.56 -0.64 5.19
C SER A 123 -1.72 0.35 5.09
N ALA A 124 -2.85 -0.05 4.51
CA ALA A 124 -4.03 0.80 4.40
C ALA A 124 -4.52 1.29 5.78
N PHE A 125 -4.65 0.40 6.77
CA PHE A 125 -5.04 0.80 8.12
C PHE A 125 -3.99 1.67 8.83
N ASN A 126 -2.70 1.39 8.62
CA ASN A 126 -1.63 2.19 9.20
C ASN A 126 -1.63 3.62 8.60
N LEU A 127 -1.79 3.74 7.29
CA LEU A 127 -1.86 5.01 6.58
C LEU A 127 -3.05 5.86 7.02
N LEU A 128 -4.19 5.24 7.34
CA LEU A 128 -5.35 5.94 7.91
C LEU A 128 -5.08 6.57 9.29
N ALA A 129 -3.94 6.35 9.93
CA ALA A 129 -3.54 7.14 11.10
C ALA A 129 -3.19 8.59 10.75
N SER A 130 -2.68 8.83 9.52
CA SER A 130 -2.17 10.13 9.08
C SER A 130 -2.89 10.70 7.86
N PHE A 131 -3.61 9.87 7.10
CA PHE A 131 -4.34 10.25 5.90
C PHE A 131 -5.85 10.10 6.11
N ASP A 132 -6.63 10.86 5.38
CA ASP A 132 -8.09 10.85 5.46
C ASP A 132 -8.70 9.87 4.45
N LEU A 133 -7.98 9.63 3.34
CA LEU A 133 -8.29 8.67 2.27
C LEU A 133 -7.06 7.83 1.92
N VAL A 134 -7.25 6.53 1.84
CA VAL A 134 -6.30 5.57 1.25
C VAL A 134 -6.97 4.93 0.05
N LEU A 135 -6.33 4.93 -1.11
CA LEU A 135 -6.85 4.34 -2.33
C LEU A 135 -5.86 3.30 -2.88
N GLY A 136 -6.34 2.11 -3.20
CA GLY A 136 -5.59 1.08 -3.92
C GLY A 136 -6.00 1.07 -5.40
N PRO A 137 -5.26 1.73 -6.30
CA PRO A 137 -5.63 1.84 -7.70
C PRO A 137 -5.53 0.49 -8.41
N ALA A 138 -6.41 0.27 -9.40
CA ALA A 138 -6.36 -0.85 -10.32
C ALA A 138 -5.93 -0.40 -11.72
N ARG A 139 -5.34 -1.31 -12.50
CA ARG A 139 -4.78 -0.98 -13.82
C ARG A 139 -5.85 -0.53 -14.83
N ASP A 140 -7.08 -0.97 -14.66
CA ASP A 140 -8.23 -0.54 -15.47
C ASP A 140 -8.65 0.91 -15.26
N GLY A 141 -8.02 1.63 -14.30
CA GLY A 141 -8.33 2.99 -13.88
C GLY A 141 -9.39 3.08 -12.77
N GLY A 142 -9.87 1.94 -12.28
CA GLY A 142 -10.66 1.83 -11.06
C GLY A 142 -9.78 1.77 -9.80
N TYR A 143 -10.35 1.23 -8.74
CA TYR A 143 -9.61 0.89 -7.52
C TYR A 143 -10.17 -0.38 -6.88
N TYR A 144 -9.26 -1.18 -6.34
CA TYR A 144 -9.59 -2.41 -5.62
C TYR A 144 -9.76 -2.19 -4.12
N LEU A 145 -9.25 -1.07 -3.59
CA LEU A 145 -9.28 -0.75 -2.17
C LEU A 145 -9.59 0.74 -1.98
N ILE A 146 -10.45 1.04 -1.02
CA ILE A 146 -10.66 2.40 -0.51
C ILE A 146 -10.77 2.37 1.01
N GLY A 147 -10.02 3.24 1.67
CA GLY A 147 -10.02 3.40 3.12
C GLY A 147 -10.39 4.81 3.53
N LEU A 148 -11.23 4.97 4.55
CA LEU A 148 -11.67 6.25 5.09
C LEU A 148 -11.68 6.23 6.63
N ARG A 149 -11.41 7.40 7.23
CA ARG A 149 -11.58 7.62 8.69
C ARG A 149 -12.85 8.40 9.04
N ASN A 150 -13.44 9.09 8.08
CA ASN A 150 -14.63 9.89 8.27
C ASN A 150 -15.61 9.62 7.15
N ARG A 151 -16.89 9.89 7.42
CA ARG A 151 -17.91 9.82 6.38
C ARG A 151 -17.73 10.99 5.41
N VAL A 152 -17.51 10.68 4.11
CA VAL A 152 -17.33 11.66 3.03
C VAL A 152 -18.27 11.31 1.86
N PRO A 153 -19.59 11.58 1.95
CA PRO A 153 -20.56 11.18 0.94
C PRO A 153 -20.26 11.74 -0.46
N HIS A 154 -19.69 12.95 -0.53
CA HIS A 154 -19.37 13.61 -1.79
C HIS A 154 -18.30 12.86 -2.60
N LEU A 155 -17.48 12.04 -1.95
CA LEU A 155 -16.43 11.26 -2.61
C LEU A 155 -16.99 10.17 -3.56
N PHE A 156 -18.23 9.75 -3.36
CA PHE A 156 -18.89 8.70 -4.14
C PHE A 156 -19.88 9.24 -5.18
N ARG A 157 -20.07 10.55 -5.23
CA ARG A 157 -21.01 11.22 -6.14
C ARG A 157 -20.31 11.75 -7.37
N SER A 158 -20.98 11.68 -8.52
CA SER A 158 -20.45 12.18 -9.79
C SER A 158 -19.14 11.51 -10.23
N ILE A 159 -18.95 10.26 -9.82
CA ILE A 159 -17.89 9.39 -10.32
C ILE A 159 -18.40 8.65 -11.55
N PRO A 160 -17.65 8.61 -12.65
CA PRO A 160 -18.03 7.87 -13.85
C PRO A 160 -17.73 6.38 -13.68
N TRP A 161 -18.53 5.69 -12.85
CA TRP A 161 -18.33 4.28 -12.54
C TRP A 161 -18.23 3.40 -13.79
N GLY A 162 -17.25 2.48 -13.80
CA GLY A 162 -16.99 1.58 -14.91
C GLY A 162 -16.17 2.19 -16.04
N THR A 163 -15.49 3.31 -15.81
CA THR A 163 -14.53 3.92 -16.73
C THR A 163 -13.13 3.95 -16.16
N ALA A 164 -12.13 4.17 -17.01
CA ALA A 164 -10.73 4.30 -16.59
C ALA A 164 -10.40 5.59 -15.80
N GLU A 165 -11.39 6.44 -15.53
CA GLU A 165 -11.21 7.72 -14.85
C GLU A 165 -11.59 7.68 -13.36
N VAL A 166 -12.09 6.54 -12.88
CA VAL A 166 -12.67 6.40 -11.53
C VAL A 166 -11.67 6.78 -10.43
N ALA A 167 -10.46 6.20 -10.43
CA ALA A 167 -9.45 6.49 -9.42
C ALA A 167 -8.97 7.94 -9.48
N THR A 168 -8.66 8.43 -10.68
CA THR A 168 -8.22 9.83 -10.90
C THR A 168 -9.28 10.80 -10.42
N ARG A 169 -10.54 10.60 -10.80
CA ARG A 169 -11.64 11.47 -10.40
C ARG A 169 -11.90 11.45 -8.89
N THR A 170 -11.74 10.29 -8.26
CA THR A 170 -11.86 10.17 -6.80
C THR A 170 -10.77 10.97 -6.08
N LEU A 171 -9.51 10.92 -6.56
CA LEU A 171 -8.39 11.68 -6.00
C LEU A 171 -8.53 13.20 -6.23
N GLU A 172 -9.03 13.63 -7.40
CA GLU A 172 -9.35 15.04 -7.66
C GLU A 172 -10.42 15.56 -6.70
N LEU A 173 -11.50 14.80 -6.49
CA LEU A 173 -12.54 15.15 -5.53
C LEU A 173 -11.99 15.20 -4.10
N ALA A 174 -11.15 14.25 -3.71
CA ALA A 174 -10.51 14.26 -2.40
C ALA A 174 -9.67 15.52 -2.21
N THR A 175 -8.88 15.90 -3.21
CA THR A 175 -8.09 17.15 -3.21
C THR A 175 -8.99 18.37 -3.08
N GLY A 176 -10.05 18.45 -3.87
CA GLY A 176 -11.03 19.54 -3.82
C GLY A 176 -11.77 19.66 -2.48
N LEU A 177 -11.91 18.56 -1.75
CA LEU A 177 -12.48 18.49 -0.40
C LEU A 177 -11.44 18.74 0.71
N GLY A 178 -10.17 18.98 0.36
CA GLY A 178 -9.09 19.20 1.32
C GLY A 178 -8.67 17.94 2.08
N LEU A 179 -8.98 16.75 1.57
CA LEU A 179 -8.57 15.49 2.20
C LEU A 179 -7.11 15.18 1.90
N ARG A 180 -6.40 14.70 2.91
CA ARG A 180 -5.06 14.13 2.74
C ARG A 180 -5.22 12.71 2.17
N ALA A 181 -4.89 12.55 0.90
CA ALA A 181 -5.00 11.28 0.20
C ALA A 181 -3.62 10.64 -0.01
N VAL A 182 -3.59 9.31 -0.03
CA VAL A 182 -2.44 8.50 -0.41
C VAL A 182 -2.91 7.27 -1.18
N THR A 183 -2.16 6.89 -2.22
CA THR A 183 -2.38 5.60 -2.89
C THR A 183 -1.44 4.54 -2.34
N VAL A 184 -1.90 3.29 -2.36
CA VAL A 184 -1.08 2.11 -2.14
C VAL A 184 -0.81 1.41 -3.47
N ASP A 185 -0.19 0.25 -3.43
CA ASP A 185 0.26 -0.52 -4.59
C ASP A 185 -0.78 -0.57 -5.72
N LEU A 186 -0.34 -0.35 -6.97
CA LEU A 186 -1.15 -0.54 -8.18
C LEU A 186 -1.28 -2.04 -8.46
N LEU A 187 -2.49 -2.57 -8.52
CA LEU A 187 -2.75 -3.97 -8.83
C LEU A 187 -3.44 -4.14 -10.19
N VAL A 188 -3.41 -5.37 -10.68
CA VAL A 188 -4.15 -5.77 -11.89
C VAL A 188 -5.40 -6.51 -11.46
N ASP A 189 -6.54 -6.08 -11.96
CA ASP A 189 -7.80 -6.79 -11.89
C ASP A 189 -7.90 -7.90 -12.95
N VAL A 190 -8.67 -8.93 -12.69
CA VAL A 190 -8.86 -10.07 -13.60
C VAL A 190 -10.30 -10.06 -14.11
N ASP A 191 -10.53 -9.33 -15.20
CA ASP A 191 -11.86 -9.15 -15.80
C ASP A 191 -11.95 -9.65 -17.25
N HIS A 192 -10.82 -9.75 -17.95
CA HIS A 192 -10.74 -10.16 -19.34
C HIS A 192 -9.89 -11.44 -19.52
N PRO A 193 -10.04 -12.20 -20.61
CA PRO A 193 -9.24 -13.40 -20.86
C PRO A 193 -7.72 -13.18 -20.83
N GLU A 194 -7.25 -12.01 -21.26
CA GLU A 194 -5.85 -11.60 -21.22
C GLU A 194 -5.29 -11.42 -19.81
N ASP A 195 -6.15 -11.28 -18.80
CA ASP A 195 -5.75 -11.11 -17.40
C ASP A 195 -5.55 -12.46 -16.67
N LEU A 196 -6.02 -13.57 -17.25
CA LEU A 196 -5.92 -14.90 -16.63
C LEU A 196 -4.50 -15.29 -16.21
N PRO A 197 -3.42 -14.98 -16.96
CA PRO A 197 -2.06 -15.25 -16.52
C PRO A 197 -1.68 -14.52 -15.20
N VAL A 198 -2.34 -13.40 -14.88
CA VAL A 198 -2.14 -12.71 -13.60
C VAL A 198 -2.67 -13.57 -12.45
N TRP A 199 -3.88 -14.11 -12.61
CA TRP A 199 -4.45 -15.02 -11.62
C TRP A 199 -3.57 -16.27 -11.39
N GLU A 200 -3.13 -16.91 -12.47
CA GLU A 200 -2.30 -18.12 -12.38
C GLU A 200 -1.00 -17.87 -11.61
N ARG A 201 -0.36 -16.71 -11.85
CA ARG A 201 0.86 -16.32 -11.16
C ARG A 201 0.62 -16.00 -9.67
N GLU A 202 -0.39 -15.19 -9.37
CA GLU A 202 -0.66 -14.73 -8.00
C GLU A 202 -1.29 -15.83 -7.13
N ALA A 203 -2.18 -16.66 -7.69
CA ALA A 203 -2.76 -17.80 -6.98
C ALA A 203 -1.73 -18.88 -6.65
N GLY A 204 -0.68 -19.04 -7.49
CA GLY A 204 0.44 -19.94 -7.24
C GLY A 204 1.39 -19.47 -6.12
N GLN A 205 1.38 -18.18 -5.78
CA GLN A 205 2.20 -17.60 -4.71
C GLN A 205 1.51 -17.76 -3.34
N THR A 206 1.35 -19.02 -2.89
CA THR A 206 0.81 -19.30 -1.55
C THR A 206 1.81 -19.07 -0.41
N GLY A 207 3.09 -18.86 -0.74
CA GLY A 207 4.14 -18.51 0.21
C GLY A 207 4.43 -17.02 0.16
N GLU A 208 4.01 -16.26 1.17
CA GLU A 208 4.64 -14.97 1.42
C GLU A 208 6.14 -15.24 1.60
N LEU A 209 7.00 -14.53 0.85
CA LEU A 209 8.41 -14.44 1.19
C LEU A 209 8.48 -14.12 2.69
N GLY A 210 9.39 -14.74 3.42
CA GLY A 210 9.53 -14.45 4.85
C GLY A 210 9.53 -12.94 5.10
N PRO A 211 9.11 -12.45 6.27
CA PRO A 211 9.00 -11.03 6.51
C PRO A 211 10.34 -10.34 6.24
N PRO A 212 10.35 -9.21 5.51
CA PRO A 212 11.58 -8.50 5.22
C PRO A 212 12.23 -8.04 6.52
N ARG A 213 13.56 -7.99 6.54
CA ARG A 213 14.34 -7.55 7.70
C ARG A 213 14.45 -6.03 7.77
N MET A 214 14.37 -5.36 6.64
CA MET A 214 14.47 -3.90 6.52
C MET A 214 13.55 -3.39 5.41
N SER A 215 12.85 -2.26 5.66
CA SER A 215 12.13 -1.50 4.65
C SER A 215 12.92 -0.23 4.31
N VAL A 216 13.29 -0.09 3.04
CA VAL A 216 13.93 1.12 2.50
C VAL A 216 12.86 2.03 1.93
N VAL A 217 12.68 3.21 2.53
CA VAL A 217 11.71 4.21 2.13
C VAL A 217 12.40 5.30 1.32
N ILE A 218 11.96 5.49 0.07
CA ILE A 218 12.56 6.43 -0.89
C ILE A 218 11.52 7.48 -1.30
N PRO A 219 11.53 8.68 -0.70
CA PRO A 219 10.70 9.79 -1.18
C PRO A 219 11.24 10.31 -2.51
N THR A 220 10.37 10.46 -3.51
CA THR A 220 10.74 10.92 -4.86
C THR A 220 9.84 12.04 -5.35
N LEU A 221 10.39 12.91 -6.20
CA LEU A 221 9.66 13.88 -7.01
C LEU A 221 10.53 14.26 -8.22
N ASN A 222 10.16 13.75 -9.42
CA ASN A 222 10.90 13.95 -10.66
C ASN A 222 12.39 13.51 -10.57
N GLU A 223 12.59 12.23 -10.25
CA GLU A 223 13.91 11.62 -10.02
C GLU A 223 14.29 10.60 -11.11
N GLU A 224 13.72 10.70 -12.33
CA GLU A 224 13.94 9.71 -13.40
C GLU A 224 15.42 9.52 -13.76
N GLU A 225 16.26 10.56 -13.61
CA GLU A 225 17.68 10.50 -13.93
C GLU A 225 18.49 9.67 -12.92
N HIS A 226 18.05 9.59 -11.66
CA HIS A 226 18.84 9.04 -10.55
C HIS A 226 18.25 7.79 -9.93
N LEU A 227 16.92 7.67 -9.93
CA LEU A 227 16.20 6.64 -9.20
C LEU A 227 16.58 5.22 -9.59
N GLU A 228 16.87 4.96 -10.88
CA GLU A 228 17.24 3.63 -11.34
C GLU A 228 18.51 3.13 -10.65
N ALA A 229 19.53 3.97 -10.56
CA ALA A 229 20.80 3.63 -9.92
C ALA A 229 20.67 3.52 -8.39
N THR A 230 19.78 4.29 -7.78
CA THR A 230 19.42 4.18 -6.36
C THR A 230 18.76 2.85 -6.09
N LEU A 231 17.71 2.48 -6.84
CA LEU A 231 17.01 1.21 -6.73
C LEU A 231 17.95 0.01 -6.94
N GLU A 232 18.83 0.07 -7.95
CA GLU A 232 19.82 -0.97 -8.19
C GLU A 232 20.74 -1.20 -6.98
N SER A 233 21.07 -0.15 -6.24
CA SER A 233 21.93 -0.26 -5.05
C SER A 233 21.26 -0.98 -3.88
N VAL A 234 19.92 -0.94 -3.80
CA VAL A 234 19.15 -1.53 -2.68
C VAL A 234 18.54 -2.90 -3.02
N THR A 235 18.10 -3.11 -4.26
CA THR A 235 17.43 -4.36 -4.67
C THR A 235 18.39 -5.55 -4.82
N ARG A 236 19.68 -5.32 -4.77
CA ARG A 236 20.71 -6.39 -4.79
C ARG A 236 20.80 -7.17 -3.48
N GLU A 237 20.25 -6.64 -2.38
CA GLU A 237 20.30 -7.29 -1.08
C GLU A 237 19.02 -8.10 -0.81
N PRO A 238 19.15 -9.32 -0.26
CA PRO A 238 17.99 -10.14 0.09
C PRO A 238 17.24 -9.56 1.30
N ASP A 239 15.99 -9.96 1.44
CA ASP A 239 15.12 -9.62 2.59
C ASP A 239 14.91 -8.11 2.79
N ILE A 240 14.96 -7.33 1.71
CA ILE A 240 14.70 -5.90 1.69
C ILE A 240 13.36 -5.61 1.02
N GLU A 241 12.50 -4.91 1.72
CA GLU A 241 11.31 -4.28 1.14
C GLU A 241 11.68 -2.87 0.65
N VAL A 242 11.43 -2.56 -0.60
CA VAL A 242 11.66 -1.21 -1.16
C VAL A 242 10.33 -0.51 -1.38
N ILE A 243 10.17 0.65 -0.78
CA ILE A 243 8.95 1.47 -0.84
C ILE A 243 9.34 2.84 -1.43
N VAL A 244 8.95 3.08 -2.68
CA VAL A 244 9.07 4.40 -3.30
C VAL A 244 7.79 5.17 -2.99
N VAL A 245 7.95 6.39 -2.48
CA VAL A 245 6.82 7.27 -2.18
C VAL A 245 6.91 8.48 -3.07
N ASP A 246 6.13 8.46 -4.14
CA ASP A 246 6.12 9.50 -5.16
C ASP A 246 5.26 10.69 -4.74
N GLY A 247 5.80 11.89 -4.92
CA GLY A 247 5.15 13.16 -4.59
C GLY A 247 4.25 13.71 -5.69
N GLY A 248 3.93 12.91 -6.72
CA GLY A 248 3.20 13.32 -7.91
C GLY A 248 4.15 13.75 -9.04
N SER A 249 5.14 12.92 -9.35
CA SER A 249 6.08 13.14 -10.45
C SER A 249 5.36 13.23 -11.80
N SER A 250 5.87 14.08 -12.67
CA SER A 250 5.38 14.24 -14.05
C SER A 250 6.28 13.57 -15.09
N ASP A 251 7.41 13.01 -14.64
CA ASP A 251 8.38 12.27 -15.43
C ASP A 251 8.19 10.74 -15.27
N ARG A 252 9.16 9.95 -15.66
CA ARG A 252 9.10 8.47 -15.60
C ARG A 252 9.44 7.88 -14.23
N THR A 253 9.53 8.67 -13.17
CA THR A 253 9.90 8.22 -11.82
C THR A 253 9.03 7.05 -11.34
N ALA A 254 7.71 7.19 -11.41
CA ALA A 254 6.78 6.14 -10.98
C ALA A 254 6.89 4.86 -11.82
N GLU A 255 7.04 4.99 -13.14
CA GLU A 255 7.24 3.86 -14.06
C GLU A 255 8.52 3.07 -13.72
N LEU A 256 9.63 3.79 -13.48
CA LEU A 256 10.92 3.18 -13.12
C LEU A 256 10.84 2.45 -11.78
N ALA A 257 10.15 3.00 -10.78
CA ALA A 257 9.94 2.35 -9.49
C ALA A 257 9.24 0.99 -9.65
N LEU A 258 8.13 0.96 -10.39
CA LEU A 258 7.37 -0.27 -10.65
C LEU A 258 8.17 -1.29 -11.48
N ALA A 259 8.89 -0.84 -12.50
CA ALA A 259 9.71 -1.71 -13.35
C ALA A 259 10.84 -2.41 -12.57
N ARG A 260 11.31 -1.81 -11.48
CA ARG A 260 12.34 -2.37 -10.58
C ARG A 260 11.75 -3.14 -9.40
N GLY A 261 10.43 -3.39 -9.38
CA GLY A 261 9.74 -4.19 -8.35
C GLY A 261 9.59 -3.50 -7.00
N ALA A 262 9.76 -2.18 -6.94
CA ALA A 262 9.46 -1.43 -5.73
C ALA A 262 7.95 -1.30 -5.53
N ARG A 263 7.52 -1.28 -4.28
CA ARG A 263 6.16 -0.87 -3.92
C ARG A 263 6.05 0.64 -4.13
N LEU A 264 5.01 1.08 -4.83
CA LEU A 264 4.80 2.49 -5.14
C LEU A 264 3.61 3.04 -4.36
N LEU A 265 3.86 4.08 -3.57
CA LEU A 265 2.83 4.91 -2.96
C LEU A 265 2.87 6.29 -3.62
N THR A 266 1.71 6.92 -3.76
CA THR A 266 1.63 8.30 -4.26
C THR A 266 0.91 9.17 -3.24
N THR A 267 1.48 10.36 -2.97
CA THR A 267 0.88 11.37 -2.10
C THR A 267 1.27 12.77 -2.59
N THR A 268 0.83 13.82 -1.91
CA THR A 268 1.28 15.18 -2.23
C THR A 268 2.75 15.39 -1.88
N ALA A 269 3.45 16.18 -2.72
CA ALA A 269 4.87 16.48 -2.56
C ALA A 269 5.15 17.21 -1.23
N GLN A 270 5.65 16.48 -0.26
CA GLN A 270 6.21 16.97 0.99
C GLN A 270 7.06 15.85 1.58
N ARG A 271 8.37 16.08 1.68
CA ARG A 271 9.34 15.02 2.05
C ARG A 271 8.99 14.30 3.37
N ALA A 272 8.66 15.05 4.42
CA ALA A 272 8.27 14.46 5.71
C ALA A 272 7.03 13.57 5.57
N ARG A 273 6.02 14.02 4.84
CA ARG A 273 4.80 13.26 4.58
C ARG A 273 5.07 11.99 3.78
N GLN A 274 5.89 12.08 2.74
CA GLN A 274 6.29 10.92 1.94
C GLN A 274 7.04 9.89 2.79
N MET A 275 8.01 10.32 3.61
CA MET A 275 8.75 9.43 4.50
C MET A 275 7.84 8.80 5.56
N ASN A 276 6.92 9.56 6.15
CA ASN A 276 5.94 9.04 7.11
C ASN A 276 4.98 8.04 6.46
N ALA A 277 4.53 8.31 5.22
CA ALA A 277 3.68 7.38 4.47
C ALA A 277 4.41 6.06 4.20
N GLY A 278 5.65 6.12 3.73
CA GLY A 278 6.48 4.93 3.52
C GLY A 278 6.70 4.14 4.81
N ALA A 279 7.00 4.82 5.91
CA ALA A 279 7.17 4.18 7.22
C ALA A 279 5.87 3.52 7.73
N ALA A 280 4.71 4.14 7.47
CA ALA A 280 3.40 3.57 7.84
C ALA A 280 3.05 2.33 7.00
N ALA A 281 3.47 2.30 5.74
CA ALA A 281 3.27 1.18 4.83
C ALA A 281 4.30 0.05 4.99
N ALA A 282 5.42 0.31 5.66
CA ALA A 282 6.50 -0.63 5.86
C ALA A 282 6.08 -1.85 6.68
N SER A 283 6.59 -3.02 6.31
CA SER A 283 6.33 -4.30 7.00
C SER A 283 7.50 -4.77 7.86
N ALA A 284 8.72 -4.27 7.61
CA ALA A 284 9.92 -4.68 8.34
C ALA A 284 10.07 -4.02 9.71
N PRO A 285 10.79 -4.66 10.63
CA PRO A 285 11.09 -4.09 11.94
C PRO A 285 12.10 -2.94 11.93
N VAL A 286 12.84 -2.77 10.83
CA VAL A 286 13.83 -1.71 10.64
C VAL A 286 13.47 -0.88 9.42
N LEU A 287 13.50 0.44 9.58
CA LEU A 287 13.29 1.44 8.53
C LEU A 287 14.63 2.05 8.14
N LEU A 288 14.84 2.28 6.85
CA LEU A 288 15.92 3.08 6.30
C LEU A 288 15.32 4.11 5.35
N PHE A 289 15.63 5.39 5.56
CA PHE A 289 15.19 6.49 4.72
C PHE A 289 16.31 6.89 3.77
N LEU A 290 16.06 6.76 2.45
CA LEU A 290 17.05 6.98 1.40
C LEU A 290 16.53 8.01 0.40
N HIS A 291 17.34 8.97 -0.01
CA HIS A 291 16.95 9.91 -1.08
C HIS A 291 17.00 9.25 -2.46
N GLY A 292 16.18 9.73 -3.41
CA GLY A 292 16.04 9.19 -4.76
C GLY A 292 17.31 9.26 -5.61
N ASP A 293 18.28 10.09 -5.22
CA ASP A 293 19.57 10.31 -5.86
C ASP A 293 20.76 9.69 -5.11
N THR A 294 20.50 8.89 -4.08
CA THR A 294 21.52 8.37 -3.16
C THR A 294 21.71 6.86 -3.34
N ARG A 295 22.96 6.39 -3.38
CA ARG A 295 23.31 4.98 -3.51
C ARG A 295 23.90 4.45 -2.21
N LEU A 296 23.50 3.23 -1.84
CA LEU A 296 24.04 2.54 -0.67
C LEU A 296 25.19 1.60 -1.07
N PRO A 297 26.19 1.44 -0.18
CA PRO A 297 27.29 0.50 -0.42
C PRO A 297 26.80 -0.95 -0.27
N PRO A 298 27.41 -1.93 -0.96
CA PRO A 298 27.11 -3.34 -0.75
C PRO A 298 27.22 -3.75 0.73
N GLY A 299 26.32 -4.60 1.20
CA GLY A 299 26.25 -5.05 2.59
C GLY A 299 25.73 -3.98 3.56
N PHE A 300 25.03 -2.97 3.07
CA PHE A 300 24.48 -1.90 3.91
C PHE A 300 23.46 -2.43 4.94
N SER A 301 22.63 -3.38 4.53
CA SER A 301 21.57 -3.94 5.39
C SER A 301 22.16 -4.68 6.58
N GLY A 302 23.15 -5.57 6.33
CA GLY A 302 23.84 -6.29 7.39
C GLY A 302 24.48 -5.35 8.41
N ARG A 303 25.19 -4.31 7.93
CA ARG A 303 25.83 -3.31 8.82
C ARG A 303 24.84 -2.54 9.67
N ALA A 304 23.73 -2.10 9.08
CA ALA A 304 22.70 -1.39 9.82
C ALA A 304 22.02 -2.29 10.87
N LEU A 305 21.71 -3.54 10.52
CA LEU A 305 21.11 -4.51 11.42
C LEU A 305 22.04 -4.88 12.57
N GLU A 306 23.32 -5.09 12.31
CA GLU A 306 24.33 -5.36 13.36
C GLU A 306 24.45 -4.19 14.34
N LEU A 307 24.48 -2.95 13.84
CA LEU A 307 24.51 -1.76 14.69
C LEU A 307 23.28 -1.65 15.58
N LEU A 308 22.09 -1.89 15.05
CA LEU A 308 20.84 -1.84 15.84
C LEU A 308 20.68 -3.02 16.80
N ALA A 309 21.32 -4.16 16.53
CA ALA A 309 21.37 -5.28 17.47
C ALA A 309 22.31 -5.02 18.66
N GLY A 310 23.23 -4.07 18.54
CA GLY A 310 24.13 -3.65 19.62
C GLY A 310 23.40 -2.96 20.77
N ARG A 311 23.89 -3.18 22.01
CA ARG A 311 23.27 -2.55 23.19
C ARG A 311 23.38 -1.02 23.12
N GLY A 312 22.24 -0.33 23.18
CA GLY A 312 22.18 1.13 23.29
C GLY A 312 22.10 1.88 21.95
N THR A 313 22.10 1.21 20.81
CA THR A 313 21.92 1.84 19.51
C THR A 313 20.47 1.70 19.04
N ALA A 314 19.75 2.81 18.97
CA ALA A 314 18.36 2.82 18.55
C ALA A 314 18.16 3.37 17.12
N ALA A 315 19.13 4.14 16.60
CA ALA A 315 19.16 4.71 15.28
C ALA A 315 20.61 4.94 14.81
N GLY A 316 20.82 5.05 13.50
CA GLY A 316 22.12 5.36 12.92
C GLY A 316 21.96 6.00 11.54
N ALA A 317 23.08 6.42 10.98
CA ALA A 317 23.14 6.97 9.63
C ALA A 317 24.45 6.57 8.94
N PHE A 318 24.42 6.48 7.62
CA PHE A 318 25.61 6.23 6.84
C PHE A 318 26.47 7.50 6.71
N ARG A 319 27.75 7.32 6.40
CA ARG A 319 28.62 8.45 6.09
C ARG A 319 28.25 8.99 4.72
N LEU A 320 28.11 10.31 4.62
CA LEU A 320 27.94 10.98 3.35
C LEU A 320 29.22 10.88 2.51
N ALA A 321 29.06 10.49 1.25
CA ALA A 321 30.06 10.60 0.21
C ALA A 321 29.42 11.26 -1.01
N VAL A 322 29.97 12.38 -1.48
CA VAL A 322 29.44 13.14 -2.61
C VAL A 322 30.18 12.75 -3.88
N ALA A 323 29.46 12.34 -4.92
CA ALA A 323 30.06 12.02 -6.20
C ALA A 323 30.65 13.26 -6.88
N GLY A 324 31.81 13.13 -7.50
CA GLY A 324 32.46 14.18 -8.28
C GLY A 324 33.86 14.57 -7.76
N PRO A 325 34.67 15.15 -8.64
CA PRO A 325 36.02 15.68 -8.30
C PRO A 325 35.87 17.07 -7.65
N GLY A 326 36.75 17.38 -6.72
CA GLY A 326 36.88 18.71 -6.16
C GLY A 326 37.07 18.75 -4.65
N TRP A 327 37.93 19.64 -4.17
CA TRP A 327 38.22 19.80 -2.75
C TRP A 327 37.04 20.35 -1.97
N GLY A 328 36.21 21.19 -2.61
CA GLY A 328 34.99 21.73 -1.99
C GLY A 328 33.99 20.65 -1.59
N LEU A 329 33.77 19.62 -2.44
CA LEU A 329 32.93 18.47 -2.13
C LEU A 329 33.47 17.66 -0.95
N ARG A 330 34.79 17.45 -0.90
CA ARG A 330 35.47 16.77 0.23
C ARG A 330 35.35 17.55 1.54
N ALA A 331 35.36 18.90 1.48
CA ALA A 331 35.12 19.74 2.64
C ALA A 331 33.68 19.61 3.17
N ILE A 332 32.70 19.63 2.25
CA ILE A 332 31.27 19.40 2.61
C ILE A 332 31.07 18.03 3.25
N GLU A 333 31.60 16.97 2.65
CA GLU A 333 31.58 15.62 3.23
C GLU A 333 32.20 15.59 4.64
N GLY A 334 33.38 16.20 4.78
CA GLY A 334 34.10 16.28 6.06
C GLY A 334 33.28 16.95 7.14
N LEU A 335 32.68 18.09 6.84
CA LEU A 335 31.85 18.86 7.77
C LEU A 335 30.56 18.12 8.15
N ALA A 336 29.85 17.55 7.15
CA ALA A 336 28.61 16.79 7.37
C ALA A 336 28.88 15.56 8.26
N ASN A 337 29.92 14.80 7.94
CA ASN A 337 30.30 13.61 8.70
C ASN A 337 30.84 13.95 10.11
N ALA A 338 31.59 15.06 10.27
CA ALA A 338 32.06 15.53 11.56
C ALA A 338 30.88 15.93 12.45
N ARG A 339 29.93 16.70 11.92
CA ARG A 339 28.71 17.07 12.63
C ARG A 339 27.89 15.84 13.06
N SER A 340 27.66 14.91 12.14
CA SER A 340 26.94 13.67 12.41
C SER A 340 27.62 12.86 13.53
N ARG A 341 28.95 12.77 13.51
CA ARG A 341 29.73 12.01 14.50
C ARG A 341 29.83 12.71 15.87
N LEU A 342 30.04 14.03 15.89
CA LEU A 342 30.29 14.76 17.12
C LEU A 342 29.01 15.22 17.82
N LEU A 343 28.00 15.63 17.04
CA LEU A 343 26.75 16.16 17.57
C LEU A 343 25.58 15.14 17.54
N HIS A 344 25.80 13.96 16.97
CA HIS A 344 24.76 12.95 16.74
C HIS A 344 23.55 13.47 15.92
N LEU A 345 23.80 14.42 15.00
CA LEU A 345 22.82 15.10 14.18
C LEU A 345 23.07 14.78 12.69
N PRO A 346 22.70 13.60 12.18
CA PRO A 346 22.82 13.29 10.77
C PRO A 346 21.88 14.14 9.92
N TYR A 347 22.24 14.40 8.67
CA TYR A 347 21.35 14.96 7.66
C TYR A 347 20.49 13.85 7.03
N GLY A 348 19.37 14.24 6.41
CA GLY A 348 18.48 13.31 5.71
C GLY A 348 19.13 12.56 4.56
N ASP A 349 20.16 13.16 3.92
CA ASP A 349 20.97 12.57 2.83
C ASP A 349 21.96 11.48 3.28
N GLN A 350 22.09 11.26 4.59
CA GLN A 350 22.98 10.24 5.17
C GLN A 350 22.31 8.86 5.37
N ALA A 351 21.20 8.59 4.71
CA ALA A 351 20.46 7.34 4.82
C ALA A 351 20.25 6.91 6.29
N LEU A 352 19.36 7.63 6.97
CA LEU A 352 18.97 7.37 8.35
C LEU A 352 18.28 6.01 8.48
N PHE A 353 18.74 5.18 9.42
CA PHE A 353 18.05 3.93 9.77
C PHE A 353 17.69 3.86 11.26
N VAL A 354 16.55 3.26 11.55
CA VAL A 354 15.94 3.25 12.88
C VAL A 354 14.99 2.04 13.03
N THR A 355 14.74 1.57 14.24
CA THR A 355 13.69 0.58 14.44
C THR A 355 12.30 1.20 14.20
N ALA A 356 11.42 0.45 13.52
CA ALA A 356 10.05 0.92 13.26
C ALA A 356 9.28 1.26 14.55
N GLU A 357 9.58 0.58 15.63
CA GLU A 357 9.00 0.86 16.96
C GLU A 357 9.42 2.24 17.47
N LEU A 358 10.73 2.54 17.47
CA LEU A 358 11.23 3.84 17.91
C LEU A 358 10.70 4.97 17.04
N PHE A 359 10.68 4.79 15.71
CA PHE A 359 10.15 5.78 14.78
C PHE A 359 8.68 6.13 15.09
N ARG A 360 7.84 5.11 15.32
CA ARG A 360 6.43 5.31 15.70
C ARG A 360 6.29 5.99 17.06
N ARG A 361 7.10 5.61 18.05
CA ARG A 361 7.10 6.25 19.39
C ARG A 361 7.55 7.70 19.35
N ALA A 362 8.47 8.04 18.46
CA ALA A 362 8.92 9.42 18.25
C ALA A 362 7.89 10.30 17.50
N GLY A 363 6.81 9.71 16.98
CA GLY A 363 5.78 10.43 16.21
C GLY A 363 6.12 10.68 14.74
N GLY A 364 7.19 10.05 14.22
CA GLY A 364 7.64 10.24 12.84
C GLY A 364 8.38 11.56 12.59
N PHE A 365 8.46 11.96 11.32
CA PHE A 365 9.00 13.27 10.94
C PHE A 365 7.92 14.34 11.09
N PRO A 366 8.25 15.52 11.66
CA PRO A 366 7.28 16.59 11.81
C PRO A 366 6.83 17.14 10.46
N ASP A 367 5.55 17.46 10.34
CA ASP A 367 4.97 18.15 9.18
C ASP A 367 5.35 19.65 9.31
N LEU A 368 6.47 20.06 8.71
CA LEU A 368 6.98 21.44 8.74
C LEU A 368 6.62 22.17 7.45
#